data_5421397b51393216a67d37bcfa7f541c
#
_entry.id   5421397b51393216a67d37bcfa7f541c
#
_cell.length_a   1.000
_cell.length_b   1.000
_cell.length_c   1.000
_cell.angle_alpha   90.00
_cell.angle_beta   90.00
_cell.angle_gamma   90.00
#
_symmetry.space_group_name_H-M   'P 1'
#
loop_
_entity.id
_entity.type
_entity.pdbx_description
1 polymer ?
#
loop_
_entity_poly.entity_id
_entity_poly.type
_entity_poly.pdbx_seq_one_letter_code
_entity_poly.pdbx_strand_id
1 'polypeptide(L)'
;LGLAERAAARSTFKQAVEYARKGQVTKSRALQGSLSDYPLAPYLEYELLSSRLGQTSSAEIDAFRERYPDLPATPLLYQRWLKVQGQRRQWATLYSRRYDTTNAELQCYFVRAQYGVGEKSAALDATTELWVRPKSQPKACDPIFSVWRGTERFSQDIVWHRFNGAMQAGERVLARYLQRYMT
;
A
#
# COMPACT_ATOMS: atom_id res chain seq x y z
N LEU A 1 -22.40 -5.62 -31.09
CA LEU A 1 -22.78 -4.21 -30.87
C LEU A 1 -22.41 -3.38 -32.09
N GLY A 2 -23.35 -2.59 -32.61
CA GLY A 2 -23.12 -1.64 -33.69
C GLY A 2 -22.26 -0.46 -33.26
N LEU A 3 -21.78 0.33 -34.25
CA LEU A 3 -20.94 1.50 -33.97
C LEU A 3 -21.62 2.52 -33.04
N ALA A 4 -22.92 2.77 -33.25
CA ALA A 4 -23.71 3.69 -32.43
C ALA A 4 -23.86 3.18 -30.99
N GLU A 5 -24.07 1.88 -30.81
CA GLU A 5 -24.20 1.25 -29.50
C GLU A 5 -22.85 1.30 -28.73
N ARG A 6 -21.74 1.09 -29.44
CA ARG A 6 -20.40 1.20 -28.84
C ARG A 6 -20.10 2.63 -28.42
N ALA A 7 -20.47 3.61 -29.23
CA ALA A 7 -20.29 5.02 -28.89
C ALA A 7 -21.13 5.42 -27.68
N ALA A 8 -22.39 4.95 -27.61
CA ALA A 8 -23.26 5.19 -26.45
C ALA A 8 -22.72 4.53 -25.18
N ALA A 9 -22.25 3.28 -25.26
CA ALA A 9 -21.66 2.57 -24.13
C ALA A 9 -20.38 3.27 -23.63
N ARG A 10 -19.55 3.76 -24.53
CA ARG A 10 -18.35 4.52 -24.18
C ARG A 10 -18.70 5.80 -23.43
N SER A 11 -19.70 6.54 -23.90
CA SER A 11 -20.16 7.77 -23.25
C SER A 11 -20.73 7.49 -21.87
N THR A 12 -21.55 6.47 -21.73
CA THR A 12 -22.11 6.03 -20.44
C THR A 12 -21.01 5.60 -19.48
N PHE A 13 -20.02 4.85 -19.96
CA PHE A 13 -18.87 4.42 -19.15
C PHE A 13 -18.07 5.62 -18.62
N LYS A 14 -17.75 6.57 -19.49
CA LYS A 14 -17.03 7.80 -19.07
C LYS A 14 -17.80 8.57 -18.01
N GLN A 15 -19.11 8.69 -18.17
CA GLN A 15 -19.97 9.36 -17.19
C GLN A 15 -20.01 8.62 -15.87
N ALA A 16 -20.12 7.28 -15.89
CA ALA A 16 -20.12 6.46 -14.69
C ALA A 16 -18.79 6.55 -13.93
N VAL A 17 -17.65 6.54 -14.64
CA VAL A 17 -16.31 6.71 -14.06
C VAL A 17 -16.17 8.09 -13.43
N GLU A 18 -16.66 9.13 -14.09
CA GLU A 18 -16.62 10.49 -13.55
C GLU A 18 -17.41 10.59 -12.24
N TYR A 19 -18.61 10.01 -12.18
CA TYR A 19 -19.37 9.94 -10.95
C TYR A 19 -18.61 9.18 -9.86
N ALA A 20 -17.99 8.03 -10.19
CA ALA A 20 -17.21 7.24 -9.25
C ALA A 20 -16.04 8.06 -8.66
N ARG A 21 -15.28 8.74 -9.52
CA ARG A 21 -14.14 9.58 -9.10
C ARG A 21 -14.54 10.74 -8.19
N LYS A 22 -15.75 11.25 -8.35
CA LYS A 22 -16.33 12.30 -7.51
C LYS A 22 -16.97 11.76 -6.23
N GLY A 23 -16.93 10.46 -6.00
CA GLY A 23 -17.57 9.83 -4.84
C GLY A 23 -19.10 9.72 -4.94
N GLN A 24 -19.65 9.97 -6.11
CA GLN A 24 -21.10 9.88 -6.36
C GLN A 24 -21.49 8.43 -6.71
N VAL A 25 -21.38 7.56 -5.73
CA VAL A 25 -21.52 6.11 -5.88
C VAL A 25 -22.89 5.72 -6.45
N THR A 26 -23.96 6.29 -5.90
CA THR A 26 -25.33 5.97 -6.33
C THR A 26 -25.54 6.28 -7.82
N LYS A 27 -25.08 7.43 -8.27
CA LYS A 27 -25.19 7.85 -9.69
C LYS A 27 -24.36 6.93 -10.59
N SER A 28 -23.15 6.59 -10.16
CA SER A 28 -22.28 5.67 -10.92
C SER A 28 -22.91 4.28 -11.04
N ARG A 29 -23.44 3.72 -9.96
CA ARG A 29 -24.08 2.41 -9.97
C ARG A 29 -25.36 2.38 -10.78
N ALA A 30 -26.09 3.48 -10.85
CA ALA A 30 -27.28 3.58 -11.70
C ALA A 30 -26.95 3.38 -13.19
N LEU A 31 -25.75 3.73 -13.63
CA LEU A 31 -25.29 3.54 -15.00
C LEU A 31 -24.62 2.17 -15.21
N GLN A 32 -24.19 1.51 -14.15
CA GLN A 32 -23.41 0.27 -14.22
C GLN A 32 -24.20 -0.88 -14.86
N GLY A 33 -25.51 -0.97 -14.61
CA GLY A 33 -26.34 -2.06 -15.12
C GLY A 33 -26.37 -2.14 -16.64
N SER A 34 -26.29 -1.00 -17.34
CA SER A 34 -26.25 -0.95 -18.80
C SER A 34 -24.87 -1.26 -19.39
N LEU A 35 -23.85 -1.46 -18.55
CA LEU A 35 -22.47 -1.67 -18.96
C LEU A 35 -21.99 -3.10 -18.70
N SER A 36 -22.87 -4.03 -18.34
CA SER A 36 -22.49 -5.40 -17.98
C SER A 36 -21.66 -6.11 -19.06
N ASP A 37 -21.97 -5.86 -20.33
CA ASP A 37 -21.27 -6.46 -21.47
C ASP A 37 -20.17 -5.55 -22.05
N TYR A 38 -19.94 -4.42 -21.46
CA TYR A 38 -18.91 -3.50 -21.93
C TYR A 38 -17.52 -3.98 -21.46
N PRO A 39 -16.54 -4.09 -22.40
CA PRO A 39 -15.24 -4.70 -22.07
C PRO A 39 -14.48 -4.03 -20.93
N LEU A 40 -14.71 -2.72 -20.71
CA LEU A 40 -14.06 -1.96 -19.65
C LEU A 40 -14.88 -1.89 -18.36
N ALA A 41 -15.99 -2.62 -18.25
CA ALA A 41 -16.83 -2.65 -17.05
C ALA A 41 -16.05 -2.95 -15.75
N PRO A 42 -15.04 -3.85 -15.73
CA PRO A 42 -14.23 -4.09 -14.54
C PRO A 42 -13.51 -2.84 -14.00
N TYR A 43 -13.14 -1.93 -14.89
CA TYR A 43 -12.50 -0.67 -14.49
C TYR A 43 -13.46 0.29 -13.80
N LEU A 44 -14.76 0.16 -14.00
CA LEU A 44 -15.74 0.93 -13.24
C LEU A 44 -15.76 0.47 -11.78
N GLU A 45 -15.75 -0.83 -11.51
CA GLU A 45 -15.59 -1.34 -10.14
C GLU A 45 -14.28 -0.90 -9.51
N TYR A 46 -13.20 -0.95 -10.28
CA TYR A 46 -11.90 -0.42 -9.85
C TYR A 46 -12.02 1.04 -9.41
N GLU A 47 -12.64 1.89 -10.21
CA GLU A 47 -12.80 3.32 -9.89
C GLU A 47 -13.69 3.54 -8.67
N LEU A 48 -14.75 2.76 -8.53
CA LEU A 48 -15.64 2.82 -7.37
C LEU A 48 -14.90 2.48 -6.07
N LEU A 49 -14.10 1.41 -6.06
CA LEU A 49 -13.30 1.03 -4.90
C LEU A 49 -12.15 2.01 -4.67
N SER A 50 -11.47 2.42 -5.73
CA SER A 50 -10.32 3.34 -5.67
C SER A 50 -10.69 4.68 -5.05
N SER A 51 -11.87 5.20 -5.33
CA SER A 51 -12.34 6.48 -4.80
C SER A 51 -12.71 6.44 -3.31
N ARG A 52 -12.88 5.24 -2.75
CA ARG A 52 -13.35 5.04 -1.37
C ARG A 52 -12.61 3.94 -0.62
N LEU A 53 -11.31 3.80 -0.85
CA LEU A 53 -10.49 2.73 -0.24
C LEU A 53 -10.56 2.73 1.28
N GLY A 54 -10.63 3.89 1.91
CA GLY A 54 -10.76 4.00 3.36
C GLY A 54 -12.07 3.44 3.92
N GLN A 55 -13.07 3.28 3.08
CA GLN A 55 -14.40 2.76 3.41
C GLN A 55 -14.66 1.37 2.82
N THR A 56 -13.70 0.84 2.05
CA THR A 56 -13.80 -0.48 1.43
C THR A 56 -13.46 -1.55 2.46
N SER A 57 -14.41 -2.46 2.69
CA SER A 57 -14.23 -3.57 3.63
C SER A 57 -13.29 -4.65 3.08
N SER A 58 -12.82 -5.53 3.98
CA SER A 58 -12.09 -6.74 3.60
C SER A 58 -12.89 -7.61 2.62
N ALA A 59 -14.19 -7.75 2.86
CA ALA A 59 -15.05 -8.54 1.98
C ALA A 59 -15.16 -7.93 0.57
N GLU A 60 -15.28 -6.60 0.48
CA GLU A 60 -15.37 -5.91 -0.80
C GLU A 60 -14.09 -6.04 -1.62
N ILE A 61 -12.93 -5.84 -0.99
CA ILE A 61 -11.64 -5.95 -1.69
C ILE A 61 -11.37 -7.40 -2.13
N ASP A 62 -11.71 -8.37 -1.30
CA ASP A 62 -11.53 -9.78 -1.63
C ASP A 62 -12.46 -10.21 -2.76
N ALA A 63 -13.71 -9.76 -2.76
CA ALA A 63 -14.64 -10.02 -3.84
C ALA A 63 -14.14 -9.48 -5.19
N PHE A 64 -13.56 -8.28 -5.19
CA PHE A 64 -12.92 -7.72 -6.39
C PHE A 64 -11.76 -8.57 -6.87
N ARG A 65 -10.89 -9.02 -5.96
CA ARG A 65 -9.73 -9.86 -6.29
C ARG A 65 -10.14 -11.22 -6.85
N GLU A 66 -11.19 -11.81 -6.32
CA GLU A 66 -11.73 -13.08 -6.81
C GLU A 66 -12.39 -12.93 -8.20
N ARG A 67 -13.08 -11.83 -8.41
CA ARG A 67 -13.78 -11.57 -9.66
C ARG A 67 -12.85 -11.20 -10.81
N TYR A 68 -11.77 -10.48 -10.53
CA TYR A 68 -10.86 -9.96 -11.55
C TYR A 68 -9.39 -10.32 -11.26
N PRO A 69 -9.08 -11.62 -11.14
CA PRO A 69 -7.71 -12.03 -10.77
C PRO A 69 -6.66 -11.69 -11.82
N ASP A 70 -7.06 -11.62 -13.09
CA ASP A 70 -6.15 -11.39 -14.22
C ASP A 70 -6.05 -9.92 -14.64
N LEU A 71 -6.80 -9.04 -14.02
CA LEU A 71 -6.75 -7.61 -14.32
C LEU A 71 -5.45 -7.01 -13.75
N PRO A 72 -4.60 -6.36 -14.58
CA PRO A 72 -3.34 -5.78 -14.07
C PRO A 72 -3.50 -4.78 -12.92
N ALA A 73 -4.64 -4.10 -12.87
CA ALA A 73 -4.94 -3.13 -11.81
C ALA A 73 -5.26 -3.80 -10.45
N THR A 74 -5.66 -5.08 -10.44
CA THR A 74 -6.11 -5.77 -9.22
C THR A 74 -5.03 -5.82 -8.14
N PRO A 75 -3.79 -6.28 -8.40
CA PRO A 75 -2.76 -6.28 -7.36
C PRO A 75 -2.37 -4.88 -6.90
N LEU A 76 -2.42 -3.89 -7.79
CA LEU A 76 -2.12 -2.50 -7.43
C LEU A 76 -3.20 -1.91 -6.51
N LEU A 77 -4.46 -2.19 -6.77
CA LEU A 77 -5.57 -1.77 -5.92
C LEU A 77 -5.46 -2.41 -4.53
N TYR A 78 -5.12 -3.70 -4.49
CA TYR A 78 -4.94 -4.41 -3.23
C TYR A 78 -3.79 -3.81 -2.39
N GLN A 79 -2.66 -3.53 -3.01
CA GLN A 79 -1.54 -2.84 -2.33
C GLN A 79 -1.98 -1.49 -1.75
N ARG A 80 -2.72 -0.70 -2.51
CA ARG A 80 -3.23 0.60 -2.05
C ARG A 80 -4.18 0.43 -0.86
N TRP A 81 -5.05 -0.58 -0.91
CA TRP A 81 -5.96 -0.87 0.19
C TRP A 81 -5.19 -1.28 1.46
N LEU A 82 -4.17 -2.15 1.33
CA LEU A 82 -3.32 -2.54 2.45
C LEU A 82 -2.62 -1.32 3.08
N LYS A 83 -2.11 -0.40 2.26
CA LYS A 83 -1.49 0.84 2.76
C LYS A 83 -2.50 1.70 3.53
N VAL A 84 -3.72 1.79 3.06
CA VAL A 84 -4.79 2.50 3.78
C VAL A 84 -5.07 1.82 5.12
N GLN A 85 -5.10 0.49 5.18
CA GLN A 85 -5.24 -0.23 6.45
C GLN A 85 -4.08 0.09 7.39
N GLY A 86 -2.86 0.21 6.88
CA GLY A 86 -1.69 0.62 7.66
C GLY A 86 -1.82 2.04 8.20
N GLN A 87 -2.24 2.98 7.39
CA GLN A 87 -2.49 4.37 7.81
C GLN A 87 -3.55 4.44 8.92
N ARG A 88 -4.55 3.56 8.85
CA ARG A 88 -5.63 3.47 9.84
C ARG A 88 -5.29 2.55 11.01
N ARG A 89 -4.08 2.01 11.05
CA ARG A 89 -3.58 1.14 12.12
C ARG A 89 -4.44 -0.10 12.36
N GLN A 90 -4.98 -0.68 11.30
CA GLN A 90 -5.76 -1.91 11.34
C GLN A 90 -4.80 -3.12 11.41
N TRP A 91 -4.12 -3.27 12.54
CA TRP A 91 -2.97 -4.16 12.68
C TRP A 91 -3.34 -5.64 12.54
N ALA A 92 -4.43 -6.07 13.14
CA ALA A 92 -4.88 -7.47 13.02
C ALA A 92 -5.18 -7.84 11.56
N THR A 93 -5.83 -6.95 10.82
CA THR A 93 -6.13 -7.15 9.40
C THR A 93 -4.84 -7.27 8.59
N LEU A 94 -3.91 -6.34 8.78
CA LEU A 94 -2.62 -6.37 8.07
C LEU A 94 -1.78 -7.60 8.42
N TYR A 95 -1.70 -7.93 9.70
CA TYR A 95 -0.91 -9.07 10.16
C TYR A 95 -1.39 -10.37 9.51
N SER A 96 -2.71 -10.57 9.44
CA SER A 96 -3.30 -11.75 8.80
C SER A 96 -3.08 -11.80 7.28
N ARG A 97 -2.80 -10.66 6.65
CA ARG A 97 -2.64 -10.52 5.19
C ARG A 97 -1.21 -10.28 4.75
N ARG A 98 -0.25 -10.36 5.69
CA ARG A 98 1.15 -10.13 5.35
C ARG A 98 1.67 -11.16 4.35
N TYR A 99 2.53 -10.71 3.48
CA TYR A 99 3.20 -11.54 2.47
C TYR A 99 4.57 -10.93 2.14
N ASP A 100 5.42 -11.72 1.48
CA ASP A 100 6.71 -11.23 1.02
C ASP A 100 6.51 -10.24 -0.11
N THR A 101 7.01 -9.04 0.09
CA THR A 101 6.91 -7.94 -0.86
C THR A 101 8.21 -7.15 -0.89
N THR A 102 8.53 -6.58 -2.05
CA THR A 102 9.64 -5.63 -2.20
C THR A 102 9.21 -4.18 -1.97
N ASN A 103 7.92 -3.92 -1.75
CA ASN A 103 7.42 -2.59 -1.46
C ASN A 103 7.81 -2.19 -0.04
N ALA A 104 8.73 -1.22 0.09
CA ALA A 104 9.29 -0.81 1.38
C ALA A 104 8.22 -0.26 2.34
N GLU A 105 7.25 0.49 1.83
CA GLU A 105 6.17 1.03 2.64
C GLU A 105 5.32 -0.09 3.26
N LEU A 106 4.93 -1.08 2.45
CA LEU A 106 4.19 -2.25 2.94
C LEU A 106 5.01 -3.08 3.92
N GLN A 107 6.30 -3.27 3.66
CA GLN A 107 7.18 -3.97 4.60
C GLN A 107 7.15 -3.33 5.99
N CYS A 108 7.20 -2.00 6.04
CA CYS A 108 7.12 -1.28 7.30
C CYS A 108 5.74 -1.39 7.95
N TYR A 109 4.67 -1.31 7.19
CA TYR A 109 3.33 -1.52 7.73
C TYR A 109 3.15 -2.94 8.28
N PHE A 110 3.67 -3.96 7.61
CA PHE A 110 3.58 -5.34 8.09
C PHE A 110 4.36 -5.55 9.39
N VAL A 111 5.55 -4.96 9.51
CA VAL A 111 6.33 -5.02 10.76
C VAL A 111 5.62 -4.26 11.88
N ARG A 112 5.03 -3.11 11.59
CA ARG A 112 4.23 -2.35 12.55
C ARG A 112 2.99 -3.15 12.98
N ALA A 113 2.36 -3.88 12.05
CA ALA A 113 1.24 -4.76 12.36
C ALA A 113 1.66 -5.90 13.29
N GLN A 114 2.81 -6.52 13.04
CA GLN A 114 3.37 -7.56 13.90
C GLN A 114 3.61 -7.02 15.31
N TYR A 115 4.19 -5.84 15.43
CA TYR A 115 4.37 -5.16 16.72
C TYR A 115 3.03 -4.88 17.38
N GLY A 116 2.05 -4.37 16.62
CA GLY A 116 0.73 -3.98 17.11
C GLY A 116 -0.11 -5.14 17.64
N VAL A 117 0.05 -6.35 17.10
CA VAL A 117 -0.64 -7.55 17.60
C VAL A 117 0.08 -8.22 18.78
N GLY A 118 1.20 -7.67 19.25
CA GLY A 118 1.90 -8.11 20.44
C GLY A 118 3.18 -8.90 20.22
N GLU A 119 3.55 -9.22 18.97
CA GLU A 119 4.82 -9.89 18.66
C GLU A 119 5.96 -8.88 18.58
N LYS A 120 6.21 -8.18 19.69
CA LYS A 120 7.09 -7.01 19.73
C LYS A 120 8.54 -7.35 19.45
N SER A 121 9.06 -8.39 20.09
CA SER A 121 10.48 -8.77 19.92
C SER A 121 10.78 -9.18 18.47
N ALA A 122 9.95 -10.03 17.89
CA ALA A 122 10.10 -10.48 16.50
C ALA A 122 9.96 -9.29 15.52
N ALA A 123 9.05 -8.37 15.78
CA ALA A 123 8.87 -7.17 14.96
C ALA A 123 10.11 -6.27 15.01
N LEU A 124 10.71 -6.10 16.19
CA LEU A 124 11.92 -5.29 16.36
C LEU A 124 13.14 -5.96 15.71
N ASP A 125 13.24 -7.28 15.77
CA ASP A 125 14.28 -8.01 15.03
C ASP A 125 14.15 -7.78 13.52
N ALA A 126 12.94 -7.89 12.99
CA ALA A 126 12.66 -7.62 11.58
C ALA A 126 12.96 -6.16 11.20
N THR A 127 12.76 -5.22 12.11
CA THR A 127 13.03 -3.80 11.88
C THR A 127 14.51 -3.53 11.65
N THR A 128 15.41 -4.29 12.27
CA THR A 128 16.86 -4.16 12.07
C THR A 128 17.21 -4.28 10.58
N GLU A 129 16.67 -5.28 9.90
CA GLU A 129 16.93 -5.50 8.47
C GLU A 129 16.41 -4.35 7.60
N LEU A 130 15.31 -3.73 7.98
CA LEU A 130 14.75 -2.59 7.28
C LEU A 130 15.58 -1.33 7.49
N TRP A 131 16.06 -1.12 8.72
CA TRP A 131 16.81 0.08 9.08
C TRP A 131 18.22 0.12 8.49
N VAL A 132 18.88 -1.02 8.35
CA VAL A 132 20.27 -1.08 7.84
C VAL A 132 20.40 -0.86 6.34
N ARG A 133 19.30 -0.74 5.60
CA ARG A 133 19.33 -0.54 4.16
C ARG A 133 20.08 0.75 3.79
N PRO A 134 20.86 0.73 2.69
CA PRO A 134 21.67 1.87 2.28
C PRO A 134 20.88 2.95 1.52
N LYS A 135 19.59 3.06 1.80
CA LYS A 135 18.67 4.04 1.19
C LYS A 135 17.74 4.60 2.25
N SER A 136 17.28 5.83 2.03
CA SER A 136 16.20 6.41 2.82
C SER A 136 14.96 5.55 2.71
N GLN A 137 14.28 5.34 3.84
CA GLN A 137 13.08 4.53 3.91
C GLN A 137 11.82 5.41 3.96
N PRO A 138 10.64 4.89 3.54
CA PRO A 138 9.40 5.64 3.58
C PRO A 138 9.03 6.12 4.98
N LYS A 139 8.24 7.19 5.05
CA LYS A 139 7.73 7.74 6.33
C LYS A 139 6.93 6.72 7.14
N ALA A 140 6.31 5.74 6.50
CA ALA A 140 5.60 4.67 7.18
C ALA A 140 6.51 3.88 8.15
N CYS A 141 7.82 3.87 7.91
CA CYS A 141 8.82 3.22 8.76
C CYS A 141 9.16 4.03 10.02
N ASP A 142 8.95 5.34 10.02
CA ASP A 142 9.40 6.22 11.10
C ASP A 142 8.91 5.79 12.49
N PRO A 143 7.63 5.43 12.71
CA PRO A 143 7.19 5.04 14.03
C PRO A 143 7.90 3.80 14.59
N ILE A 144 8.09 2.77 13.76
CA ILE A 144 8.76 1.55 14.23
C ILE A 144 10.27 1.77 14.36
N PHE A 145 10.87 2.59 13.52
CA PHE A 145 12.27 2.97 13.65
C PHE A 145 12.53 3.72 14.94
N SER A 146 11.62 4.59 15.34
CA SER A 146 11.73 5.33 16.61
C SER A 146 11.72 4.39 17.82
N VAL A 147 10.79 3.44 17.86
CA VAL A 147 10.74 2.43 18.92
C VAL A 147 12.00 1.56 18.90
N TRP A 148 12.41 1.11 17.73
CA TRP A 148 13.58 0.25 17.53
C TRP A 148 14.87 0.91 18.02
N ARG A 149 15.06 2.21 17.74
CA ARG A 149 16.26 2.95 18.21
C ARG A 149 16.36 3.02 19.73
N GLY A 150 15.25 2.86 20.43
CA GLY A 150 15.24 2.81 21.89
C GLY A 150 15.67 1.46 22.48
N THR A 151 16.03 0.49 21.64
CA THR A 151 16.43 -0.86 22.08
C THR A 151 17.93 -1.08 21.89
N GLU A 152 18.45 -2.15 22.47
CA GLU A 152 19.84 -2.59 22.33
C GLU A 152 20.21 -2.99 20.90
N ARG A 153 19.22 -3.18 20.01
CA ARG A 153 19.45 -3.48 18.59
C ARG A 153 20.08 -2.31 17.85
N PHE A 154 19.87 -1.09 18.35
CA PHE A 154 20.46 0.13 17.81
C PHE A 154 21.86 0.32 18.39
N SER A 155 22.86 -0.26 17.73
CA SER A 155 24.26 -0.21 18.14
C SER A 155 25.08 0.68 17.19
N GLN A 156 26.28 1.08 17.63
CA GLN A 156 27.21 1.82 16.78
C GLN A 156 27.62 1.00 15.55
N ASP A 157 27.80 -0.29 15.69
CA ASP A 157 28.12 -1.16 14.55
C ASP A 157 27.05 -1.10 13.47
N ILE A 158 25.77 -1.11 13.85
CA ILE A 158 24.63 -0.99 12.92
C ILE A 158 24.63 0.38 12.23
N VAL A 159 24.90 1.45 12.97
CA VAL A 159 24.95 2.80 12.41
C VAL A 159 26.06 2.90 11.37
N TRP A 160 27.27 2.44 11.71
CA TRP A 160 28.40 2.45 10.79
C TRP A 160 28.17 1.56 9.57
N HIS A 161 27.53 0.41 9.75
CA HIS A 161 27.19 -0.47 8.64
C HIS A 161 26.29 0.26 7.63
N ARG A 162 25.21 0.89 8.09
CA ARG A 162 24.31 1.65 7.21
C ARG A 162 25.02 2.86 6.59
N PHE A 163 25.82 3.59 7.36
CA PHE A 163 26.58 4.73 6.87
C PHE A 163 27.51 4.32 5.71
N ASN A 164 28.30 3.27 5.91
CA ASN A 164 29.22 2.78 4.88
C ASN A 164 28.45 2.34 3.62
N GLY A 165 27.32 1.64 3.79
CA GLY A 165 26.45 1.26 2.68
C GLY A 165 25.90 2.45 1.92
N ALA A 166 25.47 3.49 2.64
CA ALA A 166 24.97 4.73 2.03
C ALA A 166 26.08 5.44 1.23
N MET A 167 27.29 5.51 1.78
CA MET A 167 28.44 6.10 1.09
C MET A 167 28.78 5.35 -0.19
N GLN A 168 28.82 4.02 -0.13
CA GLN A 168 29.10 3.19 -1.30
C GLN A 168 28.01 3.31 -2.37
N ALA A 169 26.75 3.50 -1.96
CA ALA A 169 25.62 3.66 -2.86
C ALA A 169 25.48 5.11 -3.39
N GLY A 170 26.31 6.04 -2.93
CA GLY A 170 26.24 7.45 -3.33
C GLY A 170 25.09 8.22 -2.68
N GLU A 171 24.50 7.68 -1.61
CA GLU A 171 23.36 8.27 -0.88
C GLU A 171 23.87 9.31 0.13
N ARG A 172 24.33 10.44 -0.35
CA ARG A 172 25.02 11.47 0.46
C ARG A 172 24.13 12.10 1.53
N VAL A 173 22.85 12.32 1.21
CA VAL A 173 21.89 12.91 2.15
C VAL A 173 21.66 11.97 3.31
N LEU A 174 21.45 10.68 3.04
CA LEU A 174 21.33 9.67 4.08
C LEU A 174 22.60 9.56 4.93
N ALA A 175 23.77 9.49 4.29
CA ALA A 175 25.04 9.42 5.01
C ALA A 175 25.20 10.60 5.96
N ARG A 176 24.89 11.82 5.52
CA ARG A 176 24.94 13.02 6.35
C ARG A 176 23.95 12.93 7.52
N TYR A 177 22.74 12.45 7.26
CA TYR A 177 21.75 12.24 8.31
C TYR A 177 22.24 11.26 9.38
N LEU A 178 22.88 10.16 8.97
CA LEU A 178 23.37 9.12 9.89
C LEU A 178 24.50 9.59 10.80
N GLN A 179 25.25 10.62 10.39
CA GLN A 179 26.34 11.17 11.22
C GLN A 179 25.87 11.61 12.61
N ARG A 180 24.61 12.03 12.76
CA ARG A 180 24.05 12.43 14.05
C ARG A 180 24.04 11.31 15.10
N TYR A 181 24.08 10.06 14.65
CA TYR A 181 24.07 8.87 15.53
C TYR A 181 25.46 8.28 15.74
N MET A 182 26.48 8.80 15.08
CA MET A 182 27.83 8.26 15.13
C MET A 182 28.61 8.83 16.31
N THR A 183 29.35 7.98 16.99
CA THR A 183 30.29 8.35 18.07
C THR A 183 31.70 7.91 17.76
#